data_276c636a9dca4c6f3e8a367b63231f16
#
_entry.id   276c636a9dca4c6f3e8a367b63231f16
#
_cell.length_a   1.000
_cell.length_b   1.000
_cell.length_c   1.000
_cell.angle_alpha   90.00
_cell.angle_beta   90.00
_cell.angle_gamma   90.00
#
_symmetry.space_group_name_H-M   'P 1'
#
loop_
_entity.id
_entity.type
_entity.pdbx_description
1 polymer ?
#
loop_
_entity_poly.entity_id
_entity_poly.type
_entity_poly.pdbx_seq_one_letter_code
_entity_poly.pdbx_strand_id
1 'polypeptide(L)'
;MSFQSRYANLNHAQKKAVDTIDGPVMVIAGPGTGKTELLSVRAANILQKTDTLPENILCLTFTESGQAAMRERLVSIIGKDAYKVAIHTFHSFGSEIINQNREYFYRNALFQPADDLKQYEILRSIFEELPYSNPLSSMMNGEYTHIADAQKSISELKRGSALTSDELLAVIEQSEASLDSFERILRPILSERIGKTTGDKLRDALIAMREHSQALEHLHQVVPLATIIVESLEAALEDTIAIHPTKPLSAWKSTWFERDSTKELVFKDRKRLTKLKALAFVYYEYLNRMEKEGLFDYDDMIMQVVHAVETQIDLKLNLQEKYLYIMVDEFQDTNLAQLRILHNLTDNPVNEGNPNILVVGDDDQAVYGFQGADVSNILNFSDMYPSRQLIVLT
;
A
#
# COMPACT_ATOMS: atom_id res chain seq x y z
N MET A 1 -5.29 29.53 -23.62
CA MET A 1 -5.20 30.66 -22.63
C MET A 1 -3.79 30.71 -22.10
N SER A 2 -3.19 31.90 -21.94
CA SER A 2 -1.84 32.02 -21.40
C SER A 2 -1.79 31.61 -19.92
N PHE A 3 -0.62 31.29 -19.42
CA PHE A 3 -0.37 31.02 -17.99
C PHE A 3 -0.97 32.12 -17.09
N GLN A 4 -0.70 33.39 -17.39
CA GLN A 4 -1.18 34.52 -16.61
C GLN A 4 -2.71 34.56 -16.50
N SER A 5 -3.42 34.26 -17.61
CA SER A 5 -4.89 34.24 -17.60
C SER A 5 -5.43 33.10 -16.72
N ARG A 6 -4.83 31.91 -16.77
CA ARG A 6 -5.24 30.78 -15.94
C ARG A 6 -4.90 31.01 -14.46
N TYR A 7 -3.70 31.48 -14.18
CA TYR A 7 -3.26 31.80 -12.84
C TYR A 7 -4.13 32.90 -12.20
N ALA A 8 -4.53 33.94 -12.97
CA ALA A 8 -5.42 34.99 -12.47
C ALA A 8 -6.78 34.44 -12.00
N ASN A 9 -7.31 33.43 -12.69
CA ASN A 9 -8.59 32.81 -12.37
C ASN A 9 -8.58 31.85 -11.17
N LEU A 10 -7.41 31.50 -10.66
CA LEU A 10 -7.30 30.67 -9.47
C LEU A 10 -7.78 31.41 -8.23
N ASN A 11 -8.45 30.70 -7.32
CA ASN A 11 -8.78 31.24 -6.01
C ASN A 11 -7.51 31.35 -5.12
N HIS A 12 -7.65 31.93 -3.93
CA HIS A 12 -6.53 32.17 -3.03
C HIS A 12 -5.81 30.87 -2.59
N ALA A 13 -6.57 29.82 -2.27
CA ALA A 13 -6.01 28.53 -1.84
C ALA A 13 -5.29 27.83 -3.01
N GLN A 14 -5.88 27.84 -4.20
CA GLN A 14 -5.23 27.32 -5.42
C GLN A 14 -3.94 28.09 -5.74
N LYS A 15 -3.93 29.43 -5.66
CA LYS A 15 -2.72 30.23 -5.86
C LYS A 15 -1.64 29.85 -4.85
N LYS A 16 -2.00 29.70 -3.58
CA LYS A 16 -1.06 29.25 -2.55
C LYS A 16 -0.44 27.89 -2.92
N ALA A 17 -1.25 26.91 -3.38
CA ALA A 17 -0.75 25.60 -3.79
C ALA A 17 0.16 25.67 -5.03
N VAL A 18 -0.13 26.55 -5.99
CA VAL A 18 0.70 26.77 -7.19
C VAL A 18 2.00 27.47 -6.83
N ASP A 19 1.99 28.42 -5.90
CA ASP A 19 3.15 29.25 -5.53
C ASP A 19 4.11 28.55 -4.55
N THR A 20 3.62 27.62 -3.75
CA THR A 20 4.45 26.81 -2.85
C THR A 20 5.14 25.70 -3.66
N ILE A 21 6.23 26.01 -4.34
CA ILE A 21 6.93 25.07 -5.23
C ILE A 21 7.90 24.16 -4.49
N ASP A 22 8.46 24.60 -3.38
CA ASP A 22 9.46 23.88 -2.61
C ASP A 22 8.82 23.13 -1.43
N GLY A 23 9.36 21.96 -1.12
CA GLY A 23 8.95 21.11 -0.02
C GLY A 23 7.65 20.33 -0.25
N PRO A 24 7.26 19.47 0.71
CA PRO A 24 6.07 18.64 0.61
C PRO A 24 4.79 19.45 0.83
N VAL A 25 3.84 19.29 -0.07
CA VAL A 25 2.53 19.97 -0.04
C VAL A 25 1.43 18.94 -0.17
N MET A 26 0.45 18.99 0.71
CA MET A 26 -0.79 18.22 0.62
C MET A 26 -1.96 19.16 0.34
N VAL A 27 -2.72 18.87 -0.71
CA VAL A 27 -3.92 19.59 -1.08
C VAL A 27 -5.13 18.69 -0.90
N ILE A 28 -6.03 19.08 -0.01
CA ILE A 28 -7.35 18.44 0.14
C ILE A 28 -8.33 19.18 -0.75
N ALA A 29 -8.97 18.46 -1.67
CA ALA A 29 -9.74 19.05 -2.74
C ALA A 29 -10.93 18.16 -3.12
N GLY A 30 -12.15 18.58 -2.82
CA GLY A 30 -13.37 17.91 -3.22
C GLY A 30 -13.58 17.82 -4.74
N PRO A 31 -14.60 17.10 -5.20
CA PRO A 31 -14.90 16.96 -6.62
C PRO A 31 -15.24 18.33 -7.25
N GLY A 32 -14.75 18.57 -8.46
CA GLY A 32 -15.00 19.81 -9.19
C GLY A 32 -14.19 21.04 -8.75
N THR A 33 -13.32 20.95 -7.77
CA THR A 33 -12.46 22.06 -7.28
C THR A 33 -11.31 22.43 -8.23
N GLY A 34 -11.19 21.76 -9.37
CA GLY A 34 -10.16 22.06 -10.37
C GLY A 34 -8.79 21.46 -10.10
N LYS A 35 -8.72 20.29 -9.45
CA LYS A 35 -7.47 19.55 -9.13
C LYS A 35 -6.49 19.48 -10.30
N THR A 36 -6.94 18.99 -11.46
CA THR A 36 -6.09 18.84 -12.66
C THR A 36 -5.65 20.20 -13.25
N GLU A 37 -6.46 21.25 -13.13
CA GLU A 37 -6.07 22.61 -13.53
C GLU A 37 -4.95 23.13 -12.63
N LEU A 38 -5.10 22.96 -11.32
CA LEU A 38 -4.10 23.33 -10.33
C LEU A 38 -2.75 22.67 -10.62
N LEU A 39 -2.72 21.35 -10.85
CA LEU A 39 -1.49 20.61 -11.17
C LEU A 39 -0.84 21.12 -12.47
N SER A 40 -1.63 21.38 -13.51
CA SER A 40 -1.13 21.88 -14.79
C SER A 40 -0.54 23.29 -14.67
N VAL A 41 -1.21 24.18 -13.91
CA VAL A 41 -0.71 25.54 -13.69
C VAL A 41 0.53 25.51 -12.78
N ARG A 42 0.58 24.62 -11.77
CA ARG A 42 1.76 24.46 -10.91
C ARG A 42 2.97 23.97 -11.72
N ALA A 43 2.82 22.97 -12.58
CA ALA A 43 3.90 22.51 -13.46
C ALA A 43 4.47 23.65 -14.31
N ALA A 44 3.59 24.45 -14.90
CA ALA A 44 3.99 25.63 -15.66
C ALA A 44 4.68 26.71 -14.79
N ASN A 45 4.22 26.89 -13.56
CA ASN A 45 4.81 27.83 -12.61
C ASN A 45 6.23 27.43 -12.19
N ILE A 46 6.47 26.12 -11.94
CA ILE A 46 7.80 25.58 -11.64
C ILE A 46 8.76 25.92 -12.79
N LEU A 47 8.38 25.62 -14.03
CA LEU A 47 9.20 25.92 -15.22
C LEU A 47 9.47 27.42 -15.45
N GLN A 48 8.62 28.30 -14.94
CA GLN A 48 8.82 29.76 -15.06
C GLN A 48 9.67 30.33 -13.93
N LYS A 49 9.64 29.71 -12.74
CA LYS A 49 10.32 30.24 -11.55
C LYS A 49 11.68 29.60 -11.27
N THR A 50 11.97 28.47 -11.90
CA THR A 50 13.19 27.70 -11.69
C THR A 50 13.88 27.39 -13.00
N ASP A 51 15.15 26.96 -12.94
CA ASP A 51 15.92 26.49 -14.10
C ASP A 51 15.65 25.00 -14.39
N THR A 52 14.55 24.43 -13.83
CA THR A 52 14.17 23.02 -13.99
C THR A 52 13.75 22.75 -15.43
N LEU A 53 14.24 21.66 -16.00
CA LEU A 53 13.83 21.21 -17.33
C LEU A 53 12.46 20.49 -17.24
N PRO A 54 11.64 20.53 -18.31
CA PRO A 54 10.34 19.87 -18.31
C PRO A 54 10.40 18.36 -17.97
N GLU A 55 11.46 17.64 -18.39
CA GLU A 55 11.70 16.23 -18.09
C GLU A 55 12.00 15.92 -16.63
N ASN A 56 12.32 16.94 -15.83
CA ASN A 56 12.54 16.78 -14.40
C ASN A 56 11.26 16.92 -13.55
N ILE A 57 10.11 17.13 -14.19
CA ILE A 57 8.80 17.17 -13.55
C ILE A 57 8.07 15.86 -13.84
N LEU A 58 7.69 15.14 -12.77
CA LEU A 58 6.88 13.93 -12.81
C LEU A 58 5.48 14.23 -12.30
N CYS A 59 4.47 13.88 -13.11
CA CYS A 59 3.06 13.94 -12.73
C CYS A 59 2.48 12.53 -12.78
N LEU A 60 1.99 12.04 -11.67
CA LEU A 60 1.34 10.74 -11.56
C LEU A 60 -0.16 10.93 -11.40
N THR A 61 -0.93 10.20 -12.19
CA THR A 61 -2.39 10.17 -12.15
C THR A 61 -2.88 8.74 -11.96
N PHE A 62 -4.14 8.58 -11.58
CA PHE A 62 -4.71 7.25 -11.41
C PHE A 62 -5.22 6.65 -12.73
N THR A 63 -5.67 7.48 -13.67
CA THR A 63 -6.32 7.05 -14.90
C THR A 63 -5.63 7.60 -16.16
N GLU A 64 -5.72 6.85 -17.26
CA GLU A 64 -5.25 7.31 -18.59
C GLU A 64 -6.00 8.56 -19.07
N SER A 65 -7.29 8.68 -18.74
CA SER A 65 -8.06 9.88 -19.04
C SER A 65 -7.56 11.10 -18.27
N GLY A 66 -7.14 10.93 -17.01
CA GLY A 66 -6.49 11.98 -16.20
C GLY A 66 -5.16 12.41 -16.81
N GLN A 67 -4.34 11.44 -17.24
CA GLN A 67 -3.08 11.69 -17.95
C GLN A 67 -3.30 12.50 -19.23
N ALA A 68 -4.25 12.10 -20.06
CA ALA A 68 -4.57 12.79 -21.32
C ALA A 68 -5.09 14.22 -21.06
N ALA A 69 -6.01 14.39 -20.13
CA ALA A 69 -6.56 15.69 -19.76
C ALA A 69 -5.50 16.64 -19.21
N MET A 70 -4.59 16.14 -18.36
CA MET A 70 -3.48 16.94 -17.84
C MET A 70 -2.50 17.34 -18.94
N ARG A 71 -2.16 16.42 -19.86
CA ARG A 71 -1.32 16.69 -21.02
C ARG A 71 -1.91 17.79 -21.90
N GLU A 72 -3.19 17.68 -22.26
CA GLU A 72 -3.88 18.66 -23.09
C GLU A 72 -3.87 20.06 -22.44
N ARG A 73 -4.16 20.12 -21.15
CA ARG A 73 -4.13 21.39 -20.41
C ARG A 73 -2.73 21.99 -20.38
N LEU A 74 -1.72 21.19 -20.08
CA LEU A 74 -0.34 21.65 -20.04
C LEU A 74 0.15 22.13 -21.41
N VAL A 75 -0.19 21.42 -22.49
CA VAL A 75 0.07 21.87 -23.88
C VAL A 75 -0.54 23.24 -24.15
N SER A 76 -1.75 23.49 -23.64
CA SER A 76 -2.41 24.80 -23.82
C SER A 76 -1.74 25.95 -23.03
N ILE A 77 -0.89 25.64 -22.05
CA ILE A 77 -0.19 26.62 -21.19
C ILE A 77 1.25 26.88 -21.68
N ILE A 78 2.02 25.81 -21.89
CA ILE A 78 3.47 25.89 -22.23
C ILE A 78 3.80 25.36 -23.64
N GLY A 79 2.81 24.99 -24.43
CA GLY A 79 3.02 24.54 -25.81
C GLY A 79 3.73 23.19 -25.89
N LYS A 80 4.69 23.08 -26.84
CA LYS A 80 5.37 21.80 -27.13
C LYS A 80 6.22 21.26 -26.00
N ASP A 81 6.69 22.08 -25.08
CA ASP A 81 7.48 21.63 -23.94
C ASP A 81 6.66 20.74 -22.96
N ALA A 82 5.34 20.83 -23.01
CA ALA A 82 4.46 19.94 -22.27
C ALA A 82 4.68 18.46 -22.59
N TYR A 83 5.11 18.12 -23.81
CA TYR A 83 5.39 16.73 -24.20
C TYR A 83 6.64 16.15 -23.55
N LYS A 84 7.54 16.98 -23.04
CA LYS A 84 8.74 16.56 -22.31
C LYS A 84 8.45 16.30 -20.83
N VAL A 85 7.39 16.89 -20.28
CA VAL A 85 6.97 16.63 -18.90
C VAL A 85 6.54 15.17 -18.76
N ALA A 86 7.06 14.45 -17.78
CA ALA A 86 6.70 13.07 -17.50
C ALA A 86 5.29 13.03 -16.85
N ILE A 87 4.27 12.73 -17.64
CA ILE A 87 2.88 12.57 -17.16
C ILE A 87 2.46 11.13 -17.41
N HIS A 88 2.24 10.36 -16.34
CA HIS A 88 2.00 8.93 -16.36
C HIS A 88 0.90 8.50 -15.39
N THR A 89 0.30 7.34 -15.65
CA THR A 89 -0.30 6.54 -14.56
C THR A 89 0.84 5.81 -13.82
N PHE A 90 0.60 5.31 -12.61
CA PHE A 90 1.61 4.50 -11.91
C PHE A 90 2.08 3.30 -12.74
N HIS A 91 1.16 2.64 -13.45
CA HIS A 91 1.49 1.51 -14.32
C HIS A 91 2.32 1.93 -15.56
N SER A 92 1.93 3.00 -16.26
CA SER A 92 2.71 3.48 -17.39
C SER A 92 4.08 4.02 -16.96
N PHE A 93 4.20 4.57 -15.75
CA PHE A 93 5.46 4.96 -15.14
C PHE A 93 6.35 3.74 -14.85
N GLY A 94 5.78 2.69 -14.25
CA GLY A 94 6.47 1.43 -14.04
C GLY A 94 7.00 0.83 -15.34
N SER A 95 6.16 0.78 -16.38
CA SER A 95 6.57 0.33 -17.72
C SER A 95 7.72 1.16 -18.28
N GLU A 96 7.68 2.48 -18.10
CA GLU A 96 8.76 3.36 -18.58
C GLU A 96 10.07 3.11 -17.84
N ILE A 97 10.04 2.99 -16.52
CA ILE A 97 11.24 2.67 -15.72
C ILE A 97 11.85 1.35 -16.21
N ILE A 98 11.04 0.28 -16.34
CA ILE A 98 11.50 -1.02 -16.81
C ILE A 98 12.11 -0.93 -18.21
N ASN A 99 11.44 -0.23 -19.13
CA ASN A 99 11.89 -0.14 -20.50
C ASN A 99 13.17 0.70 -20.68
N GLN A 100 13.37 1.74 -19.87
CA GLN A 100 14.54 2.60 -19.92
C GLN A 100 15.75 2.00 -19.18
N ASN A 101 15.53 1.08 -18.25
CA ASN A 101 16.57 0.56 -17.36
C ASN A 101 16.58 -0.98 -17.34
N ARG A 102 16.48 -1.60 -18.52
CA ARG A 102 16.31 -3.07 -18.68
C ARG A 102 17.39 -3.90 -18.00
N GLU A 103 18.59 -3.34 -17.82
CA GLU A 103 19.73 -3.98 -17.14
C GLU A 103 19.43 -4.35 -15.68
N TYR A 104 18.49 -3.66 -15.04
CA TYR A 104 18.07 -3.94 -13.65
C TYR A 104 16.87 -4.89 -13.58
N PHE A 105 16.23 -5.20 -14.74
CA PHE A 105 15.01 -5.99 -14.78
C PHE A 105 15.16 -7.23 -15.68
N TYR A 106 14.54 -8.32 -15.27
CA TYR A 106 14.36 -9.55 -16.07
C TYR A 106 15.61 -10.09 -16.79
N ARG A 107 16.81 -9.78 -16.31
CA ARG A 107 18.08 -10.18 -16.98
C ARG A 107 18.08 -9.89 -18.47
N ASN A 108 17.51 -8.77 -18.91
CA ASN A 108 17.32 -8.36 -20.30
C ASN A 108 16.34 -9.23 -21.13
N ALA A 109 15.50 -10.08 -20.50
CA ALA A 109 14.48 -10.84 -21.21
C ALA A 109 13.30 -9.94 -21.63
N LEU A 110 12.65 -10.31 -22.76
CA LEU A 110 11.40 -9.68 -23.16
C LEU A 110 10.25 -10.37 -22.44
N PHE A 111 9.63 -9.66 -21.51
CA PHE A 111 8.46 -10.13 -20.80
C PHE A 111 7.18 -9.58 -21.46
N GLN A 112 6.13 -10.37 -21.45
CA GLN A 112 4.82 -10.01 -22.01
C GLN A 112 3.75 -9.97 -20.90
N PRO A 113 2.75 -9.06 -21.02
CA PRO A 113 1.65 -9.04 -20.09
C PRO A 113 0.80 -10.31 -20.21
N ALA A 114 0.49 -10.93 -19.08
CA ALA A 114 -0.45 -12.04 -18.98
C ALA A 114 -1.86 -11.48 -18.82
N ASP A 115 -2.77 -11.90 -19.68
CA ASP A 115 -4.20 -11.65 -19.51
C ASP A 115 -4.80 -12.51 -18.38
N ASP A 116 -6.04 -12.22 -18.00
CA ASP A 116 -6.72 -12.91 -16.91
C ASP A 116 -6.86 -14.42 -17.16
N LEU A 117 -7.02 -14.82 -18.44
CA LEU A 117 -7.13 -16.22 -18.80
C LEU A 117 -5.79 -16.95 -18.56
N LYS A 118 -4.69 -16.35 -18.99
CA LYS A 118 -3.36 -16.92 -18.81
C LYS A 118 -2.98 -17.01 -17.33
N GLN A 119 -3.30 -16.00 -16.54
CA GLN A 119 -3.11 -16.02 -15.09
C GLN A 119 -3.92 -17.17 -14.45
N TYR A 120 -5.18 -17.34 -14.86
CA TYR A 120 -6.02 -18.43 -14.38
C TYR A 120 -5.45 -19.81 -14.76
N GLU A 121 -4.97 -20.01 -15.99
CA GLU A 121 -4.35 -21.26 -16.43
C GLU A 121 -3.12 -21.61 -15.59
N ILE A 122 -2.27 -20.64 -15.29
CA ILE A 122 -1.09 -20.83 -14.44
C ILE A 122 -1.52 -21.22 -13.02
N LEU A 123 -2.46 -20.49 -12.42
CA LEU A 123 -2.98 -20.83 -11.10
C LEU A 123 -3.60 -22.23 -11.08
N ARG A 124 -4.41 -22.58 -12.07
CA ARG A 124 -5.00 -23.91 -12.18
C ARG A 124 -3.94 -25.02 -12.21
N SER A 125 -2.88 -24.85 -12.99
CA SER A 125 -1.79 -25.82 -13.03
C SER A 125 -1.08 -25.98 -11.69
N ILE A 126 -0.98 -24.92 -10.87
CA ILE A 126 -0.43 -24.99 -9.51
C ILE A 126 -1.37 -25.77 -8.61
N PHE A 127 -2.69 -25.51 -8.70
CA PHE A 127 -3.70 -26.19 -7.88
C PHE A 127 -3.77 -27.68 -8.17
N GLU A 128 -3.55 -28.12 -9.42
CA GLU A 128 -3.49 -29.53 -9.82
C GLU A 128 -2.32 -30.29 -9.15
N GLU A 129 -1.27 -29.59 -8.75
CA GLU A 129 -0.10 -30.15 -8.06
C GLU A 129 -0.22 -30.09 -6.52
N LEU A 130 -1.22 -29.38 -5.97
CA LEU A 130 -1.39 -29.28 -4.52
C LEU A 130 -1.76 -30.67 -3.90
N PRO A 131 -1.16 -31.01 -2.75
CA PRO A 131 -1.54 -32.21 -2.05
C PRO A 131 -2.99 -32.12 -1.53
N TYR A 132 -3.69 -33.24 -1.42
CA TYR A 132 -5.08 -33.31 -0.93
C TYR A 132 -5.27 -32.71 0.47
N SER A 133 -4.21 -32.68 1.28
CA SER A 133 -4.21 -32.08 2.63
C SER A 133 -4.10 -30.55 2.62
N ASN A 134 -3.85 -29.94 1.47
CA ASN A 134 -3.74 -28.50 1.35
C ASN A 134 -5.13 -27.85 1.53
N PRO A 135 -5.28 -26.83 2.40
CA PRO A 135 -6.58 -26.20 2.65
C PRO A 135 -7.20 -25.49 1.44
N LEU A 136 -6.42 -25.29 0.35
CA LEU A 136 -6.90 -24.70 -0.90
C LEU A 136 -7.28 -25.76 -1.97
N SER A 137 -7.00 -27.04 -1.75
CA SER A 137 -7.19 -28.10 -2.75
C SER A 137 -8.65 -28.59 -2.91
N SER A 138 -9.62 -27.94 -2.25
CA SER A 138 -11.03 -28.37 -2.32
C SER A 138 -11.60 -28.19 -3.73
N MET A 139 -12.33 -29.23 -4.18
CA MET A 139 -12.97 -29.27 -5.50
C MET A 139 -14.48 -29.40 -5.38
N MET A 140 -15.19 -28.74 -6.28
CA MET A 140 -16.64 -28.90 -6.46
C MET A 140 -16.95 -29.02 -7.97
N ASN A 141 -17.69 -30.05 -8.36
CA ASN A 141 -18.04 -30.34 -9.77
C ASN A 141 -16.82 -30.41 -10.72
N GLY A 142 -15.67 -30.88 -10.24
CA GLY A 142 -14.45 -31.00 -11.03
C GLY A 142 -13.62 -29.72 -11.17
N GLU A 143 -14.02 -28.64 -10.48
CA GLU A 143 -13.28 -27.39 -10.46
C GLU A 143 -12.78 -27.05 -9.05
N TYR A 144 -11.61 -26.45 -8.96
CA TYR A 144 -11.05 -25.95 -7.69
C TYR A 144 -11.80 -24.72 -7.22
N THR A 145 -12.34 -24.76 -6.00
CA THR A 145 -13.20 -23.70 -5.46
C THR A 145 -12.46 -22.44 -5.06
N HIS A 146 -11.15 -22.51 -4.89
CA HIS A 146 -10.33 -21.42 -4.34
C HIS A 146 -9.42 -20.72 -5.35
N ILE A 147 -9.46 -21.05 -6.65
CA ILE A 147 -8.57 -20.38 -7.65
C ILE A 147 -8.88 -18.90 -7.77
N ALA A 148 -10.16 -18.53 -7.92
CA ALA A 148 -10.55 -17.13 -8.05
C ALA A 148 -10.22 -16.31 -6.78
N ASP A 149 -10.45 -16.91 -5.61
CA ASP A 149 -10.08 -16.29 -4.33
C ASP A 149 -8.56 -16.12 -4.20
N ALA A 150 -7.78 -17.11 -4.66
CA ALA A 150 -6.32 -17.04 -4.64
C ALA A 150 -5.80 -15.95 -5.60
N GLN A 151 -6.34 -15.87 -6.83
CA GLN A 151 -5.98 -14.83 -7.79
C GLN A 151 -6.25 -13.43 -7.21
N LYS A 152 -7.44 -13.24 -6.64
CA LYS A 152 -7.81 -11.98 -5.99
C LYS A 152 -6.89 -11.66 -4.81
N SER A 153 -6.63 -12.64 -3.94
CA SER A 153 -5.78 -12.43 -2.76
C SER A 153 -4.32 -12.16 -3.14
N ILE A 154 -3.79 -12.78 -4.20
CA ILE A 154 -2.45 -12.49 -4.72
C ILE A 154 -2.38 -11.04 -5.21
N SER A 155 -3.38 -10.58 -5.98
CA SER A 155 -3.46 -9.19 -6.43
C SER A 155 -3.57 -8.21 -5.26
N GLU A 156 -4.39 -8.52 -4.24
CA GLU A 156 -4.51 -7.72 -3.02
C GLU A 156 -3.19 -7.67 -2.22
N LEU A 157 -2.46 -8.78 -2.11
CA LEU A 157 -1.14 -8.81 -1.47
C LEU A 157 -0.14 -7.92 -2.19
N LYS A 158 -0.09 -7.99 -3.53
CA LYS A 158 0.78 -7.16 -4.35
C LYS A 158 0.48 -5.67 -4.17
N ARG A 159 -0.80 -5.29 -4.24
CA ARG A 159 -1.25 -3.89 -4.11
C ARG A 159 -1.16 -3.36 -2.68
N GLY A 160 -1.54 -4.19 -1.71
CA GLY A 160 -1.70 -3.79 -0.32
C GLY A 160 -0.43 -3.72 0.49
N SER A 161 0.56 -4.56 0.20
CA SER A 161 1.78 -4.62 1.00
C SER A 161 3.06 -4.56 0.17
N ALA A 162 2.97 -4.89 -1.12
CA ALA A 162 4.13 -5.09 -1.99
C ALA A 162 5.16 -6.07 -1.37
N LEU A 163 4.67 -7.08 -0.62
CA LEU A 163 5.53 -8.09 -0.02
C LEU A 163 5.96 -9.12 -1.06
N THR A 164 7.21 -9.49 -1.03
CA THR A 164 7.69 -10.70 -1.69
C THR A 164 7.12 -11.95 -1.02
N SER A 165 7.19 -13.10 -1.68
CA SER A 165 6.76 -14.37 -1.08
C SER A 165 7.51 -14.71 0.22
N ASP A 166 8.81 -14.39 0.28
CA ASP A 166 9.64 -14.65 1.46
C ASP A 166 9.27 -13.71 2.61
N GLU A 167 9.03 -12.43 2.34
CA GLU A 167 8.55 -11.47 3.33
C GLU A 167 7.16 -11.85 3.86
N LEU A 168 6.27 -12.32 2.99
CA LEU A 168 4.96 -12.82 3.40
C LEU A 168 5.09 -14.03 4.34
N LEU A 169 5.97 -14.98 4.03
CA LEU A 169 6.25 -16.11 4.90
C LEU A 169 6.80 -15.66 6.25
N ALA A 170 7.73 -14.70 6.28
CA ALA A 170 8.27 -14.14 7.51
C ALA A 170 7.18 -13.50 8.39
N VAL A 171 6.25 -12.74 7.80
CA VAL A 171 5.09 -12.15 8.51
C VAL A 171 4.18 -13.26 9.09
N ILE A 172 3.95 -14.34 8.33
CA ILE A 172 3.14 -15.46 8.81
C ILE A 172 3.82 -16.16 9.98
N GLU A 173 5.11 -16.49 9.88
CA GLU A 173 5.87 -17.15 10.95
C GLU A 173 5.95 -16.29 12.21
N GLN A 174 6.17 -14.99 12.07
CA GLN A 174 6.13 -14.03 13.18
C GLN A 174 4.73 -14.01 13.85
N SER A 175 3.67 -14.06 13.04
CA SER A 175 2.30 -14.11 13.55
C SER A 175 2.00 -15.42 14.28
N GLU A 176 2.41 -16.58 13.73
CA GLU A 176 2.28 -17.89 14.38
C GLU A 176 3.00 -17.92 15.74
N ALA A 177 4.26 -17.45 15.78
CA ALA A 177 5.04 -17.37 17.02
C ALA A 177 4.39 -16.46 18.08
N SER A 178 3.81 -15.35 17.63
CA SER A 178 3.06 -14.43 18.51
C SER A 178 1.81 -15.08 19.08
N LEU A 179 1.02 -15.78 18.25
CA LEU A 179 -0.15 -16.52 18.75
C LEU A 179 0.25 -17.62 19.75
N ASP A 180 1.35 -18.34 19.51
CA ASP A 180 1.86 -19.35 20.46
C ASP A 180 2.26 -18.74 21.81
N SER A 181 2.90 -17.58 21.78
CA SER A 181 3.29 -16.83 22.97
C SER A 181 2.06 -16.35 23.73
N PHE A 182 1.12 -15.71 23.04
CA PHE A 182 -0.08 -15.14 23.65
C PHE A 182 -1.05 -16.21 24.16
N GLU A 183 -1.18 -17.35 23.48
CA GLU A 183 -1.98 -18.46 23.99
C GLU A 183 -1.41 -19.01 25.30
N ARG A 184 -0.10 -19.16 25.43
CA ARG A 184 0.52 -19.60 26.69
C ARG A 184 0.21 -18.66 27.84
N ILE A 185 0.16 -17.36 27.60
CA ILE A 185 -0.14 -16.35 28.61
C ILE A 185 -1.65 -16.29 28.93
N LEU A 186 -2.50 -16.29 27.89
CA LEU A 186 -3.93 -16.02 28.02
C LEU A 186 -4.78 -17.26 28.34
N ARG A 187 -4.36 -18.46 27.90
CA ARG A 187 -5.13 -19.70 28.10
C ARG A 187 -5.44 -19.98 29.58
N PRO A 188 -4.51 -19.86 30.54
CA PRO A 188 -4.80 -20.06 31.94
C PRO A 188 -5.85 -19.08 32.48
N ILE A 189 -5.87 -17.85 31.97
CA ILE A 189 -6.76 -16.77 32.41
C ILE A 189 -8.15 -16.92 31.78
N LEU A 190 -8.21 -17.24 30.51
CA LEU A 190 -9.44 -17.22 29.70
C LEU A 190 -10.17 -18.58 29.67
N SER A 191 -9.53 -19.68 30.07
CA SER A 191 -10.18 -20.99 30.11
C SER A 191 -11.36 -21.03 31.09
N GLU A 192 -11.31 -20.21 32.15
CA GLU A 192 -12.36 -20.02 33.11
C GLU A 192 -13.41 -18.98 32.64
N ARG A 193 -14.50 -18.90 33.41
CA ARG A 193 -15.53 -17.87 33.20
C ARG A 193 -14.98 -16.50 33.58
N ILE A 194 -15.19 -15.51 32.71
CA ILE A 194 -14.78 -14.14 32.95
C ILE A 194 -15.53 -13.59 34.18
N GLY A 195 -14.76 -13.24 35.20
CA GLY A 195 -15.24 -12.68 36.48
C GLY A 195 -14.64 -11.28 36.71
N LYS A 196 -14.96 -10.72 37.91
CA LYS A 196 -14.50 -9.35 38.26
C LYS A 196 -12.97 -9.23 38.36
N THR A 197 -12.28 -10.29 38.76
CA THR A 197 -10.80 -10.32 38.90
C THR A 197 -10.07 -10.67 37.61
N THR A 198 -10.78 -11.08 36.53
CA THR A 198 -10.17 -11.44 35.27
C THR A 198 -9.50 -10.22 34.59
N GLY A 199 -10.10 -9.03 34.77
CA GLY A 199 -9.53 -7.79 34.24
C GLY A 199 -8.12 -7.49 34.77
N ASP A 200 -7.90 -7.69 36.09
CA ASP A 200 -6.60 -7.44 36.70
C ASP A 200 -5.54 -8.44 36.19
N LYS A 201 -5.90 -9.72 36.11
CA LYS A 201 -5.01 -10.76 35.52
C LYS A 201 -4.66 -10.47 34.06
N LEU A 202 -5.60 -9.93 33.27
CA LEU A 202 -5.36 -9.57 31.90
C LEU A 202 -4.51 -8.31 31.77
N ARG A 203 -4.58 -7.36 32.72
CA ARG A 203 -3.66 -6.20 32.73
C ARG A 203 -2.23 -6.63 33.01
N ASP A 204 -2.00 -7.59 33.90
CA ASP A 204 -0.68 -8.16 34.15
C ASP A 204 -0.16 -8.90 32.91
N ALA A 205 -1.02 -9.69 32.27
CA ALA A 205 -0.69 -10.39 31.02
C ALA A 205 -0.35 -9.43 29.86
N LEU A 206 -1.06 -8.31 29.79
CA LEU A 206 -0.89 -7.29 28.74
C LEU A 206 0.52 -6.70 28.74
N ILE A 207 1.19 -6.58 29.89
CA ILE A 207 2.56 -6.07 29.98
C ILE A 207 3.50 -6.95 29.17
N ALA A 208 3.49 -8.27 29.39
CA ALA A 208 4.33 -9.22 28.67
C ALA A 208 3.96 -9.30 27.18
N MET A 209 2.66 -9.16 26.84
CA MET A 209 2.21 -9.15 25.45
C MET A 209 2.67 -7.88 24.72
N ARG A 210 2.68 -6.74 25.39
CA ARG A 210 3.16 -5.47 24.86
C ARG A 210 4.68 -5.51 24.62
N GLU A 211 5.46 -6.02 25.57
CA GLU A 211 6.90 -6.22 25.40
C GLU A 211 7.21 -7.11 24.18
N HIS A 212 6.46 -8.21 24.03
CA HIS A 212 6.59 -9.09 22.88
C HIS A 212 6.28 -8.34 21.56
N SER A 213 5.17 -7.61 21.51
CA SER A 213 4.76 -6.85 20.33
C SER A 213 5.78 -5.76 19.94
N GLN A 214 6.34 -5.04 20.92
CA GLN A 214 7.34 -4.00 20.67
C GLN A 214 8.70 -4.53 20.23
N ALA A 215 9.02 -5.80 20.53
CA ALA A 215 10.24 -6.45 20.09
C ALA A 215 10.18 -6.99 18.67
N LEU A 216 9.01 -6.97 18.01
CA LEU A 216 8.85 -7.46 16.64
C LEU A 216 9.39 -6.47 15.62
N GLU A 217 10.05 -6.98 14.59
CA GLU A 217 10.43 -6.19 13.43
C GLU A 217 9.18 -5.86 12.60
N HIS A 218 9.04 -4.59 12.23
CA HIS A 218 8.03 -4.15 11.28
C HIS A 218 8.55 -4.32 9.87
N LEU A 219 7.98 -5.24 9.12
CA LEU A 219 8.26 -5.40 7.69
C LEU A 219 7.44 -4.36 6.91
N HIS A 220 8.13 -3.36 6.39
CA HIS A 220 7.54 -2.22 5.70
C HIS A 220 6.47 -1.52 6.58
N GLN A 221 5.26 -1.33 6.04
CA GLN A 221 4.13 -0.71 6.77
C GLN A 221 3.11 -1.74 7.29
N VAL A 222 3.46 -3.03 7.29
CA VAL A 222 2.56 -4.09 7.78
C VAL A 222 2.51 -4.06 9.31
N VAL A 223 1.34 -3.79 9.86
CA VAL A 223 1.11 -3.83 11.30
C VAL A 223 1.11 -5.30 11.77
N PRO A 224 2.00 -5.70 12.70
CA PRO A 224 2.03 -7.07 13.19
C PRO A 224 0.70 -7.48 13.85
N LEU A 225 0.27 -8.73 13.63
CA LEU A 225 -0.93 -9.27 14.27
C LEU A 225 -0.89 -9.15 15.79
N ALA A 226 0.29 -9.31 16.39
CA ALA A 226 0.50 -9.12 17.82
C ALA A 226 0.08 -7.72 18.30
N THR A 227 0.45 -6.67 17.55
CA THR A 227 0.09 -5.28 17.86
C THR A 227 -1.42 -5.09 17.85
N ILE A 228 -2.10 -5.61 16.81
CA ILE A 228 -3.56 -5.53 16.70
C ILE A 228 -4.26 -6.24 17.89
N ILE A 229 -3.77 -7.41 18.28
CA ILE A 229 -4.30 -8.15 19.43
C ILE A 229 -4.10 -7.36 20.73
N VAL A 230 -2.91 -6.80 20.95
CA VAL A 230 -2.57 -6.00 22.12
C VAL A 230 -3.47 -4.77 22.23
N GLU A 231 -3.55 -3.96 21.18
CA GLU A 231 -4.39 -2.75 21.14
C GLU A 231 -5.87 -3.06 21.36
N SER A 232 -6.37 -4.14 20.74
CA SER A 232 -7.77 -4.56 20.93
C SER A 232 -8.06 -5.02 22.35
N LEU A 233 -7.09 -5.65 23.05
CA LEU A 233 -7.23 -6.04 24.45
C LEU A 233 -7.18 -4.82 25.38
N GLU A 234 -6.31 -3.85 25.08
CA GLU A 234 -6.23 -2.57 25.81
C GLU A 234 -7.56 -1.84 25.77
N ALA A 235 -8.13 -1.65 24.57
CA ALA A 235 -9.43 -1.03 24.40
C ALA A 235 -10.54 -1.76 25.17
N ALA A 236 -10.56 -3.11 25.11
CA ALA A 236 -11.53 -3.89 25.88
C ALA A 236 -11.36 -3.77 27.40
N LEU A 237 -10.13 -3.60 27.90
CA LEU A 237 -9.84 -3.37 29.33
C LEU A 237 -10.24 -1.96 29.78
N GLU A 238 -10.06 -0.95 28.95
CA GLU A 238 -10.53 0.42 29.22
C GLU A 238 -12.06 0.48 29.29
N ASP A 239 -12.75 -0.20 28.39
CA ASP A 239 -14.21 -0.31 28.38
C ASP A 239 -14.78 -1.01 29.63
N THR A 240 -13.99 -1.86 30.29
CA THR A 240 -14.44 -2.47 31.55
C THR A 240 -14.64 -1.45 32.68
N ILE A 241 -13.95 -0.33 32.61
CA ILE A 241 -14.05 0.78 33.55
C ILE A 241 -15.25 1.66 33.20
N ALA A 242 -15.43 1.95 31.88
CA ALA A 242 -16.43 2.91 31.41
C ALA A 242 -17.84 2.32 31.24
N ILE A 243 -17.97 1.04 30.87
CA ILE A 243 -19.24 0.45 30.41
C ILE A 243 -19.73 -0.65 31.37
N HIS A 244 -18.96 -1.73 31.52
CA HIS A 244 -19.35 -2.88 32.33
C HIS A 244 -18.14 -3.77 32.65
N PRO A 245 -17.96 -4.25 33.88
CA PRO A 245 -16.72 -4.90 34.33
C PRO A 245 -16.36 -6.22 33.65
N THR A 246 -17.28 -6.89 32.95
CA THR A 246 -16.99 -8.19 32.29
C THR A 246 -17.45 -8.30 30.85
N LYS A 247 -18.41 -7.47 30.42
CA LYS A 247 -19.02 -7.58 29.09
C LYS A 247 -18.05 -7.31 27.93
N PRO A 248 -17.21 -6.25 27.97
CA PRO A 248 -16.21 -5.99 26.93
C PRO A 248 -15.20 -7.12 26.77
N LEU A 249 -14.70 -7.68 27.88
CA LEU A 249 -13.75 -8.81 27.85
C LEU A 249 -14.38 -10.10 27.32
N SER A 250 -15.66 -10.34 27.62
CA SER A 250 -16.38 -11.49 27.07
C SER A 250 -16.58 -11.34 25.57
N ALA A 251 -16.87 -10.14 25.08
CA ALA A 251 -16.95 -9.83 23.66
C ALA A 251 -15.58 -10.02 22.99
N TRP A 252 -14.52 -9.44 23.55
CA TRP A 252 -13.15 -9.59 23.04
C TRP A 252 -12.74 -11.06 22.96
N LYS A 253 -12.96 -11.84 24.02
CA LYS A 253 -12.68 -13.28 24.01
C LYS A 253 -13.45 -14.00 22.89
N SER A 254 -14.73 -13.68 22.70
CA SER A 254 -15.54 -14.32 21.65
C SER A 254 -15.13 -13.90 20.24
N THR A 255 -14.54 -12.72 20.07
CA THR A 255 -13.99 -12.25 18.79
C THR A 255 -12.73 -13.02 18.42
N TRP A 256 -11.78 -13.14 19.34
CA TRP A 256 -10.45 -13.66 19.06
C TRP A 256 -10.31 -15.17 19.25
N PHE A 257 -11.10 -15.80 20.13
CA PHE A 257 -10.89 -17.20 20.52
C PHE A 257 -12.04 -18.11 20.11
N GLU A 258 -11.68 -19.36 19.83
CA GLU A 258 -12.60 -20.49 19.68
C GLU A 258 -12.04 -21.70 20.44
N ARG A 259 -12.85 -22.79 20.51
CA ARG A 259 -12.37 -24.08 20.98
C ARG A 259 -12.06 -24.98 19.81
N ASP A 260 -10.88 -25.55 19.80
CA ASP A 260 -10.46 -26.53 18.80
C ASP A 260 -11.12 -27.92 18.99
N SER A 261 -10.71 -28.89 18.19
CA SER A 261 -11.19 -30.29 18.28
C SER A 261 -10.86 -30.97 19.61
N THR A 262 -9.81 -30.50 20.31
CA THR A 262 -9.40 -30.98 21.65
C THR A 262 -10.07 -30.21 22.78
N LYS A 263 -10.98 -29.27 22.46
CA LYS A 263 -11.66 -28.33 23.37
C LYS A 263 -10.73 -27.32 24.03
N GLU A 264 -9.51 -27.20 23.55
CA GLU A 264 -8.60 -26.14 23.99
C GLU A 264 -8.99 -24.80 23.40
N LEU A 265 -8.67 -23.73 24.15
CA LEU A 265 -8.91 -22.36 23.73
C LEU A 265 -7.75 -21.92 22.82
N VAL A 266 -8.06 -21.59 21.56
CA VAL A 266 -7.09 -21.19 20.55
C VAL A 266 -7.56 -19.93 19.82
N PHE A 267 -6.62 -19.16 19.26
CA PHE A 267 -6.99 -18.04 18.40
C PHE A 267 -7.65 -18.52 17.11
N LYS A 268 -8.73 -17.86 16.70
CA LYS A 268 -9.42 -18.12 15.42
C LYS A 268 -8.52 -17.89 14.22
N ASP A 269 -7.60 -16.94 14.34
CA ASP A 269 -6.65 -16.57 13.28
C ASP A 269 -5.69 -17.70 12.90
N ARG A 270 -5.53 -18.74 13.72
CA ARG A 270 -4.75 -19.92 13.33
C ARG A 270 -5.24 -20.56 12.02
N LYS A 271 -6.55 -20.68 11.86
CA LYS A 271 -7.13 -21.20 10.61
C LYS A 271 -6.85 -20.28 9.43
N ARG A 272 -6.92 -18.97 9.67
CA ARG A 272 -6.61 -17.97 8.66
C ARG A 272 -5.13 -18.01 8.28
N LEU A 273 -4.22 -18.07 9.26
CA LEU A 273 -2.77 -18.20 9.00
C LEU A 273 -2.42 -19.50 8.25
N THR A 274 -3.08 -20.62 8.58
CA THR A 274 -2.89 -21.89 7.83
C THR A 274 -3.27 -21.72 6.36
N LYS A 275 -4.40 -21.06 6.05
CA LYS A 275 -4.79 -20.76 4.67
C LYS A 275 -3.85 -19.77 4.00
N LEU A 276 -3.40 -18.76 4.74
CA LEU A 276 -2.47 -17.74 4.23
C LEU A 276 -1.10 -18.36 3.93
N LYS A 277 -0.65 -19.32 4.73
CA LYS A 277 0.59 -20.08 4.48
C LYS A 277 0.49 -20.94 3.22
N ALA A 278 -0.66 -21.58 3.00
CA ALA A 278 -0.93 -22.29 1.77
C ALA A 278 -0.99 -21.35 0.55
N LEU A 279 -1.57 -20.17 0.71
CA LEU A 279 -1.60 -19.12 -0.31
C LEU A 279 -0.20 -18.59 -0.61
N ALA A 280 0.66 -18.40 0.40
CA ALA A 280 2.03 -17.96 0.19
C ALA A 280 2.83 -18.92 -0.69
N PHE A 281 2.61 -20.25 -0.53
CA PHE A 281 3.18 -21.24 -1.43
C PHE A 281 2.65 -21.10 -2.87
N VAL A 282 1.34 -20.94 -3.04
CA VAL A 282 0.72 -20.70 -4.35
C VAL A 282 1.25 -19.43 -4.99
N TYR A 283 1.41 -18.37 -4.21
CA TYR A 283 1.97 -17.09 -4.66
C TYR A 283 3.41 -17.23 -5.15
N TYR A 284 4.27 -17.92 -4.38
CA TYR A 284 5.64 -18.22 -4.79
C TYR A 284 5.69 -18.99 -6.12
N GLU A 285 4.92 -20.08 -6.24
CA GLU A 285 4.86 -20.87 -7.47
C GLU A 285 4.29 -20.08 -8.66
N TYR A 286 3.30 -19.22 -8.41
CA TYR A 286 2.73 -18.34 -9.42
C TYR A 286 3.80 -17.38 -9.99
N LEU A 287 4.54 -16.70 -9.13
CA LEU A 287 5.63 -15.81 -9.56
C LEU A 287 6.70 -16.56 -10.35
N ASN A 288 7.12 -17.74 -9.88
CA ASN A 288 8.11 -18.56 -10.56
C ASN A 288 7.66 -19.01 -11.95
N ARG A 289 6.38 -19.40 -12.11
CA ARG A 289 5.85 -19.82 -13.42
C ARG A 289 5.68 -18.63 -14.35
N MET A 290 5.22 -17.49 -13.85
CA MET A 290 5.16 -16.25 -14.61
C MET A 290 6.55 -15.87 -15.14
N GLU A 291 7.58 -15.90 -14.30
CA GLU A 291 8.95 -15.60 -14.70
C GLU A 291 9.49 -16.61 -15.75
N LYS A 292 9.29 -17.91 -15.53
CA LYS A 292 9.73 -18.96 -16.48
C LYS A 292 9.09 -18.83 -17.85
N GLU A 293 7.84 -18.42 -17.92
CA GLU A 293 7.12 -18.20 -19.18
C GLU A 293 7.38 -16.80 -19.79
N GLY A 294 8.17 -15.96 -19.12
CA GLY A 294 8.43 -14.59 -19.57
C GLY A 294 7.17 -13.72 -19.51
N LEU A 295 6.36 -13.90 -18.48
CA LEU A 295 5.11 -13.20 -18.27
C LEU A 295 5.18 -12.30 -17.03
N PHE A 296 4.37 -11.24 -17.05
CA PHE A 296 4.08 -10.41 -15.88
C PHE A 296 2.61 -10.03 -15.86
N ASP A 297 2.03 -9.79 -14.70
CA ASP A 297 0.78 -9.07 -14.56
C ASP A 297 1.04 -7.58 -14.23
N TYR A 298 0.00 -6.77 -14.28
CA TYR A 298 0.14 -5.31 -14.04
C TYR A 298 0.62 -5.00 -12.61
N ASP A 299 0.25 -5.81 -11.63
CA ASP A 299 0.69 -5.63 -10.26
C ASP A 299 2.17 -6.03 -10.09
N ASP A 300 2.66 -7.05 -10.83
CA ASP A 300 4.08 -7.43 -10.86
C ASP A 300 4.96 -6.29 -11.33
N MET A 301 4.51 -5.50 -12.29
CA MET A 301 5.26 -4.36 -12.81
C MET A 301 5.60 -3.36 -11.71
N ILE A 302 4.61 -3.02 -10.90
CA ILE A 302 4.80 -2.10 -9.77
C ILE A 302 5.73 -2.71 -8.72
N MET A 303 5.52 -3.99 -8.38
CA MET A 303 6.34 -4.73 -7.43
C MET A 303 7.80 -4.80 -7.84
N GLN A 304 8.08 -5.07 -9.12
CA GLN A 304 9.43 -5.14 -9.63
C GLN A 304 10.14 -3.79 -9.62
N VAL A 305 9.42 -2.71 -9.93
CA VAL A 305 9.98 -1.36 -9.82
C VAL A 305 10.32 -1.03 -8.37
N VAL A 306 9.42 -1.32 -7.43
CA VAL A 306 9.68 -1.15 -6.00
C VAL A 306 10.95 -1.91 -5.59
N HIS A 307 11.00 -3.21 -5.89
CA HIS A 307 12.14 -4.05 -5.54
C HIS A 307 13.45 -3.57 -6.18
N ALA A 308 13.43 -3.22 -7.46
CA ALA A 308 14.63 -2.75 -8.15
C ALA A 308 15.15 -1.43 -7.57
N VAL A 309 14.27 -0.48 -7.28
CA VAL A 309 14.66 0.82 -6.71
C VAL A 309 15.17 0.68 -5.27
N GLU A 310 14.64 -0.27 -4.50
CA GLU A 310 15.10 -0.54 -3.13
C GLU A 310 16.43 -1.31 -3.06
N THR A 311 16.72 -2.16 -4.05
CA THR A 311 17.94 -3.00 -4.07
C THR A 311 19.06 -2.43 -4.92
N GLN A 312 18.75 -1.58 -5.90
CA GLN A 312 19.73 -1.01 -6.85
C GLN A 312 19.89 0.49 -6.60
N ILE A 313 20.90 0.83 -5.79
CA ILE A 313 21.13 2.23 -5.39
C ILE A 313 21.35 3.16 -6.58
N ASP A 314 22.03 2.70 -7.63
CA ASP A 314 22.29 3.50 -8.82
C ASP A 314 20.99 3.85 -9.56
N LEU A 315 20.05 2.89 -9.67
CA LEU A 315 18.73 3.15 -10.24
C LEU A 315 17.95 4.16 -9.40
N LYS A 316 17.96 4.00 -8.07
CA LYS A 316 17.30 4.91 -7.13
C LYS A 316 17.83 6.35 -7.31
N LEU A 317 19.15 6.53 -7.27
CA LEU A 317 19.78 7.84 -7.41
C LEU A 317 19.50 8.47 -8.78
N ASN A 318 19.61 7.72 -9.87
CA ASN A 318 19.32 8.20 -11.23
C ASN A 318 17.86 8.72 -11.34
N LEU A 319 16.90 8.01 -10.76
CA LEU A 319 15.50 8.44 -10.77
C LEU A 319 15.26 9.67 -9.87
N GLN A 320 15.92 9.76 -8.72
CA GLN A 320 15.86 10.91 -7.83
C GLN A 320 16.49 12.17 -8.44
N GLU A 321 17.59 12.03 -9.18
CA GLU A 321 18.22 13.13 -9.93
C GLU A 321 17.39 13.57 -11.14
N LYS A 322 16.70 12.60 -11.78
CA LYS A 322 15.84 12.88 -12.93
C LYS A 322 14.57 13.62 -12.52
N TYR A 323 13.89 13.21 -11.45
CA TYR A 323 12.59 13.73 -11.05
C TYR A 323 12.70 14.63 -9.83
N LEU A 324 12.95 15.92 -10.08
CA LEU A 324 13.16 16.93 -9.04
C LEU A 324 11.85 17.45 -8.43
N TYR A 325 10.76 17.39 -9.20
CA TYR A 325 9.42 17.81 -8.77
C TYR A 325 8.43 16.70 -9.08
N ILE A 326 7.72 16.24 -8.05
CA ILE A 326 6.74 15.16 -8.16
C ILE A 326 5.36 15.69 -7.81
N MET A 327 4.38 15.39 -8.64
CA MET A 327 2.97 15.73 -8.41
C MET A 327 2.11 14.49 -8.57
N VAL A 328 1.20 14.25 -7.61
CA VAL A 328 0.31 13.09 -7.60
C VAL A 328 -1.14 13.55 -7.53
N ASP A 329 -1.94 13.15 -8.52
CA ASP A 329 -3.38 13.37 -8.55
C ASP A 329 -4.12 12.15 -7.96
N GLU A 330 -5.32 12.38 -7.42
CA GLU A 330 -6.17 11.37 -6.79
C GLU A 330 -5.41 10.51 -5.76
N PHE A 331 -4.66 11.17 -4.88
CA PHE A 331 -3.75 10.53 -3.92
C PHE A 331 -4.49 9.58 -2.96
N GLN A 332 -5.78 9.81 -2.67
CA GLN A 332 -6.60 8.92 -1.86
C GLN A 332 -6.75 7.50 -2.46
N ASP A 333 -6.59 7.36 -3.78
CA ASP A 333 -6.71 6.08 -4.49
C ASP A 333 -5.39 5.30 -4.57
N THR A 334 -4.28 5.86 -4.06
CA THR A 334 -2.98 5.19 -4.07
C THR A 334 -2.96 3.98 -3.13
N ASN A 335 -2.24 2.94 -3.52
CA ASN A 335 -1.99 1.77 -2.68
C ASN A 335 -0.57 1.79 -2.08
N LEU A 336 -0.28 0.88 -1.14
CA LEU A 336 1.01 0.85 -0.45
C LEU A 336 2.21 0.62 -1.40
N ALA A 337 2.06 -0.18 -2.45
CA ALA A 337 3.12 -0.38 -3.44
C ALA A 337 3.46 0.92 -4.17
N GLN A 338 2.44 1.70 -4.55
CA GLN A 338 2.60 3.00 -5.18
C GLN A 338 3.20 4.04 -4.21
N LEU A 339 2.81 4.00 -2.94
CA LEU A 339 3.43 4.84 -1.90
C LEU A 339 4.91 4.52 -1.71
N ARG A 340 5.31 3.25 -1.77
CA ARG A 340 6.73 2.84 -1.71
C ARG A 340 7.52 3.41 -2.89
N ILE A 341 6.94 3.44 -4.11
CA ILE A 341 7.59 4.12 -5.25
C ILE A 341 7.80 5.60 -4.94
N LEU A 342 6.77 6.30 -4.46
CA LEU A 342 6.88 7.72 -4.12
C LEU A 342 7.93 7.96 -3.03
N HIS A 343 7.91 7.15 -1.99
CA HIS A 343 8.90 7.24 -0.91
C HIS A 343 10.32 7.07 -1.44
N ASN A 344 10.58 6.04 -2.26
CA ASN A 344 11.89 5.83 -2.83
C ASN A 344 12.36 6.96 -3.74
N LEU A 345 11.46 7.61 -4.47
CA LEU A 345 11.78 8.78 -5.30
C LEU A 345 12.09 10.04 -4.48
N THR A 346 11.52 10.15 -3.28
CA THR A 346 11.61 11.35 -2.44
C THR A 346 12.59 11.21 -1.26
N ASP A 347 12.95 9.98 -0.89
CA ASP A 347 13.92 9.68 0.17
C ASP A 347 15.36 9.91 -0.34
N ASN A 348 15.67 11.17 -0.60
CA ASN A 348 17.02 11.62 -0.98
C ASN A 348 17.62 12.46 0.15
N PRO A 349 18.78 12.08 0.72
CA PRO A 349 19.45 12.83 1.77
C PRO A 349 19.72 14.30 1.42
N VAL A 350 19.88 14.64 0.13
CA VAL A 350 20.07 16.02 -0.35
C VAL A 350 18.86 16.90 -0.03
N ASN A 351 17.67 16.33 0.07
CA ASN A 351 16.45 17.06 0.38
C ASN A 351 16.25 17.32 1.88
N GLU A 352 17.10 16.75 2.75
CA GLU A 352 17.02 16.91 4.22
C GLU A 352 15.61 16.64 4.77
N GLY A 353 14.89 15.65 4.20
CA GLY A 353 13.50 15.31 4.55
C GLY A 353 12.44 16.27 4.00
N ASN A 354 12.82 17.16 3.07
CA ASN A 354 11.93 18.19 2.51
C ASN A 354 11.85 18.13 0.97
N PRO A 355 11.43 17.00 0.36
CA PRO A 355 11.37 16.82 -1.08
C PRO A 355 10.27 17.67 -1.74
N ASN A 356 10.47 18.04 -3.00
CA ASN A 356 9.48 18.79 -3.77
C ASN A 356 8.37 17.87 -4.29
N ILE A 357 7.48 17.48 -3.41
CA ILE A 357 6.32 16.64 -3.73
C ILE A 357 5.02 17.37 -3.38
N LEU A 358 4.06 17.34 -4.31
CA LEU A 358 2.70 17.77 -4.07
C LEU A 358 1.74 16.61 -4.33
N VAL A 359 0.89 16.35 -3.37
CA VAL A 359 -0.22 15.38 -3.52
C VAL A 359 -1.56 16.11 -3.46
N VAL A 360 -2.49 15.71 -4.33
CA VAL A 360 -3.87 16.21 -4.34
C VAL A 360 -4.81 15.03 -4.15
N GLY A 361 -5.70 15.13 -3.18
CA GLY A 361 -6.66 14.09 -2.86
C GLY A 361 -7.95 14.64 -2.28
N ASP A 362 -8.95 13.79 -2.22
CA ASP A 362 -10.28 14.06 -1.68
C ASP A 362 -10.50 13.17 -0.46
N ASP A 363 -10.65 13.77 0.71
CA ASP A 363 -10.86 13.06 1.96
C ASP A 363 -12.27 12.43 2.06
N ASP A 364 -13.25 13.01 1.36
CA ASP A 364 -14.64 12.50 1.34
C ASP A 364 -14.80 11.30 0.37
N GLN A 365 -13.94 11.14 -0.64
CA GLN A 365 -14.00 10.08 -1.64
C GLN A 365 -13.18 8.82 -1.29
N ALA A 366 -12.44 8.79 -0.23
CA ALA A 366 -11.70 7.61 0.27
C ALA A 366 -12.61 6.37 0.57
N VAL A 367 -13.87 6.40 0.08
CA VAL A 367 -14.90 5.36 0.21
C VAL A 367 -14.67 4.16 -0.73
N TYR A 368 -13.75 4.26 -1.71
CA TYR A 368 -13.47 3.18 -2.66
C TYR A 368 -12.43 2.17 -2.15
N GLY A 369 -12.67 1.59 -0.98
CA GLY A 369 -11.85 0.51 -0.39
C GLY A 369 -11.72 -0.77 -1.24
N PHE A 370 -12.32 -0.82 -2.43
CA PHE A 370 -12.28 -1.98 -3.35
C PHE A 370 -10.93 -2.18 -4.05
N GLN A 371 -10.03 -1.20 -4.02
CA GLN A 371 -8.73 -1.27 -4.70
C GLN A 371 -7.53 -1.17 -3.75
N GLY A 372 -7.73 -1.39 -2.44
CA GLY A 372 -6.68 -1.21 -1.45
C GLY A 372 -6.39 0.27 -1.15
N ALA A 373 -7.27 1.18 -1.61
CA ALA A 373 -7.26 2.58 -1.21
C ALA A 373 -7.64 2.69 0.27
N ASP A 374 -6.81 3.36 1.04
CA ASP A 374 -6.97 3.48 2.48
C ASP A 374 -6.96 4.96 2.88
N VAL A 375 -7.91 5.36 3.73
CA VAL A 375 -7.91 6.69 4.39
C VAL A 375 -6.58 6.91 5.12
N SER A 376 -5.89 5.84 5.51
CA SER A 376 -4.54 5.88 6.07
C SER A 376 -3.51 6.53 5.13
N ASN A 377 -3.72 6.60 3.80
CA ASN A 377 -2.75 7.20 2.89
C ASN A 377 -2.54 8.69 3.16
N ILE A 378 -3.60 9.42 3.51
CA ILE A 378 -3.49 10.83 3.93
C ILE A 378 -2.73 10.94 5.25
N LEU A 379 -2.97 10.02 6.19
CA LEU A 379 -2.24 9.95 7.45
C LEU A 379 -0.79 9.54 7.21
N ASN A 380 -0.55 8.54 6.38
CA ASN A 380 0.79 8.06 6.02
C ASN A 380 1.65 9.17 5.39
N PHE A 381 1.07 9.99 4.49
CA PHE A 381 1.78 11.16 3.95
C PHE A 381 2.13 12.16 5.04
N SER A 382 1.25 12.33 6.01
CA SER A 382 1.47 13.20 7.15
C SER A 382 2.61 12.74 8.05
N ASP A 383 2.75 11.44 8.22
CA ASP A 383 3.81 10.83 9.02
C ASP A 383 5.15 10.82 8.27
N MET A 384 5.10 10.58 6.95
CA MET A 384 6.28 10.64 6.08
C MET A 384 6.87 12.05 5.98
N TYR A 385 6.02 13.09 5.95
CA TYR A 385 6.44 14.48 5.78
C TYR A 385 5.83 15.39 6.87
N PRO A 386 6.39 15.38 8.08
CA PRO A 386 5.88 16.21 9.19
C PRO A 386 5.93 17.72 8.89
N SER A 387 6.88 18.15 8.03
CA SER A 387 7.06 19.56 7.60
C SER A 387 6.09 20.02 6.51
N ARG A 388 5.22 19.12 6.02
CA ARG A 388 4.31 19.42 4.90
C ARG A 388 3.43 20.64 5.12
N GLN A 389 3.16 21.38 4.05
CA GLN A 389 2.08 22.35 4.03
C GLN A 389 0.76 21.68 3.67
N LEU A 390 -0.26 21.89 4.51
CA LEU A 390 -1.63 21.47 4.23
C LEU A 390 -2.43 22.63 3.65
N ILE A 391 -3.10 22.42 2.52
CA ILE A 391 -3.95 23.41 1.83
C ILE A 391 -5.29 22.75 1.55
N VAL A 392 -6.38 23.37 1.98
CA VAL A 392 -7.75 22.89 1.72
C VAL A 392 -8.38 23.78 0.65
N LEU A 393 -8.89 23.16 -0.42
CA LEU A 393 -9.65 23.84 -1.46
C LEU A 393 -11.15 23.74 -1.12
N THR A 394 -11.79 24.87 -1.02
CA THR A 394 -13.24 25.00 -0.77
C THR A 394 -13.95 25.52 -2.01
#